data_df7b37a544fefe16ca67b4cef77e91dd
#
_entry.id   df7b37a544fefe16ca67b4cef77e91dd
#
_cell.length_a   1.000
_cell.length_b   1.000
_cell.length_c   1.000
_cell.angle_alpha   90.00
_cell.angle_beta   90.00
_cell.angle_gamma   90.00
#
_symmetry.space_group_name_H-M   'P 1'
#
loop_
_entity.id
_entity.type
_entity.pdbx_description
1 polymer ?
#
loop_
_entity_poly.entity_id
_entity_poly.type
_entity_poly.pdbx_seq_one_letter_code
_entity_poly.pdbx_strand_id
1 'polypeptide(L)'
;MVKNQSRKLVFKHISRYGSVTRSDISRGTGLSHGTVKTLMDEFLKAGLVEEKKDNSPAVGRKPRKVQLRADARRIGVLEIAPDRLTYSDLNLSLEPVSPPLIATRPSGVKYRTWMEGFLARIPVGSLAGIGVVAPGPYRRESDSVISNLIPGLRQIPLEETVRGLHHIPVIIAEDVHLAALAEAEDSEQPLFYLYLSRGIGGAYLSGNKILAGAGGLAGEIGQMIMGDGHRLEETVGWLAAREALGVPAIKNDAEAQEMILKSLAEGQGAEKTLKVIINRLAKALSHAVCVLNPKTIIIGGAFDFLGSDFSEALERELRSLLIEAHKSDLQVRVSGSGKRGMILGAGMMIIDRWLETDLGLGS
;
A
#
# COMPACT_ATOMS: atom_id res chain seq x y z
N MET A 1 -2.81 -20.57 -15.63
CA MET A 1 -1.77 -19.90 -14.82
C MET A 1 -0.89 -18.97 -15.67
N VAL A 2 -0.21 -19.44 -16.71
CA VAL A 2 0.68 -18.64 -17.59
C VAL A 2 -0.03 -17.44 -18.27
N LYS A 3 -1.25 -17.63 -18.79
CA LYS A 3 -2.02 -16.58 -19.47
C LYS A 3 -2.32 -15.40 -18.55
N ASN A 4 -2.72 -15.66 -17.31
CA ASN A 4 -3.06 -14.60 -16.34
C ASN A 4 -1.82 -13.78 -15.94
N GLN A 5 -0.68 -14.44 -15.77
CA GLN A 5 0.57 -13.75 -15.51
C GLN A 5 0.99 -12.86 -16.69
N SER A 6 0.84 -13.35 -17.92
CA SER A 6 1.12 -12.58 -19.12
C SER A 6 0.20 -11.35 -19.27
N ARG A 7 -1.10 -11.47 -18.93
CA ARG A 7 -2.04 -10.34 -18.90
C ARG A 7 -1.57 -9.26 -17.93
N LYS A 8 -1.18 -9.65 -16.70
CA LYS A 8 -0.68 -8.72 -15.67
C LYS A 8 0.57 -7.99 -16.14
N LEU A 9 1.54 -8.72 -16.72
CA LEU A 9 2.75 -8.11 -17.25
C LEU A 9 2.48 -7.08 -18.33
N VAL A 10 1.62 -7.41 -19.30
CA VAL A 10 1.25 -6.49 -20.39
C VAL A 10 0.50 -5.29 -19.83
N PHE A 11 -0.47 -5.49 -18.94
CA PHE A 11 -1.23 -4.40 -18.31
C PHE A 11 -0.30 -3.45 -17.55
N LYS A 12 0.56 -3.98 -16.67
CA LYS A 12 1.53 -3.19 -15.90
C LYS A 12 2.46 -2.41 -16.81
N HIS A 13 2.95 -3.02 -17.90
CA HIS A 13 3.81 -2.33 -18.86
C HIS A 13 3.10 -1.13 -19.51
N ILE A 14 1.85 -1.31 -19.96
CA ILE A 14 1.07 -0.22 -20.57
C ILE A 14 0.76 0.86 -19.53
N SER A 15 0.35 0.48 -18.33
CA SER A 15 0.05 1.41 -17.23
C SER A 15 1.27 2.27 -16.85
N ARG A 16 2.46 1.65 -16.79
CA ARG A 16 3.71 2.32 -16.42
C ARG A 16 4.22 3.30 -17.47
N TYR A 17 4.22 2.90 -18.73
CA TYR A 17 4.84 3.65 -19.82
C TYR A 17 3.84 4.47 -20.65
N GLY A 18 2.55 4.35 -20.35
CA GLY A 18 1.50 5.10 -21.02
C GLY A 18 1.27 4.64 -22.45
N SER A 19 1.67 5.44 -23.43
CA SER A 19 1.46 5.15 -24.85
C SER A 19 2.65 4.39 -25.44
N VAL A 20 2.49 3.09 -25.71
CA VAL A 20 3.56 2.16 -26.14
C VAL A 20 3.19 1.41 -27.41
N THR A 21 4.17 0.94 -28.17
CA THR A 21 3.94 0.03 -29.31
C THR A 21 3.87 -1.43 -28.85
N ARG A 22 3.25 -2.31 -29.65
CA ARG A 22 3.26 -3.77 -29.39
C ARG A 22 4.70 -4.33 -29.33
N SER A 23 5.64 -3.75 -30.04
CA SER A 23 7.07 -4.11 -30.01
C SER A 23 7.73 -3.69 -28.69
N ASP A 24 7.39 -2.53 -28.15
CA ASP A 24 7.89 -2.08 -26.84
C ASP A 24 7.37 -2.98 -25.73
N ILE A 25 6.08 -3.37 -25.79
CA ILE A 25 5.49 -4.34 -24.85
C ILE A 25 6.24 -5.67 -24.94
N SER A 26 6.49 -6.22 -26.14
CA SER A 26 7.22 -7.48 -26.32
C SER A 26 8.63 -7.41 -25.70
N ARG A 27 9.35 -6.31 -25.98
CA ARG A 27 10.71 -6.08 -25.47
C ARG A 27 10.72 -5.92 -23.95
N GLY A 28 9.79 -5.12 -23.40
CA GLY A 28 9.76 -4.80 -21.97
C GLY A 28 9.23 -5.94 -21.10
N THR A 29 8.40 -6.83 -21.65
CA THR A 29 7.80 -7.96 -20.90
C THR A 29 8.50 -9.29 -21.17
N GLY A 30 9.38 -9.39 -22.17
CA GLY A 30 9.98 -10.66 -22.62
C GLY A 30 9.01 -11.61 -23.30
N LEU A 31 7.74 -11.20 -23.55
CA LEU A 31 6.74 -12.04 -24.22
C LEU A 31 6.93 -12.06 -25.74
N SER A 32 6.62 -13.17 -26.38
CA SER A 32 6.66 -13.28 -27.83
C SER A 32 5.69 -12.28 -28.51
N HIS A 33 6.02 -11.81 -29.73
CA HIS A 33 5.12 -10.95 -30.51
C HIS A 33 3.73 -11.59 -30.73
N GLY A 34 3.66 -12.92 -30.89
CA GLY A 34 2.39 -13.64 -31.02
C GLY A 34 1.54 -13.58 -29.74
N THR A 35 2.18 -13.77 -28.57
CA THR A 35 1.51 -13.64 -27.27
C THR A 35 1.01 -12.22 -27.03
N VAL A 36 1.86 -11.20 -27.30
CA VAL A 36 1.46 -9.79 -27.18
C VAL A 36 0.30 -9.47 -28.10
N LYS A 37 0.34 -9.92 -29.37
CA LYS A 37 -0.78 -9.72 -30.32
C LYS A 37 -2.10 -10.28 -29.75
N THR A 38 -2.11 -11.52 -29.29
CA THR A 38 -3.32 -12.18 -28.73
C THR A 38 -3.86 -11.40 -27.54
N LEU A 39 -2.99 -11.00 -26.61
CA LEU A 39 -3.40 -10.25 -25.42
C LEU A 39 -3.88 -8.85 -25.75
N MET A 40 -3.26 -8.18 -26.74
CA MET A 40 -3.72 -6.86 -27.20
C MET A 40 -5.08 -6.93 -27.87
N ASP A 41 -5.33 -7.95 -28.70
CA ASP A 41 -6.64 -8.15 -29.32
C ASP A 41 -7.72 -8.44 -28.25
N GLU A 42 -7.37 -9.17 -27.19
CA GLU A 42 -8.23 -9.39 -26.02
C GLU A 42 -8.54 -8.09 -25.27
N PHE A 43 -7.52 -7.28 -24.98
CA PHE A 43 -7.67 -5.99 -24.28
C PHE A 43 -8.46 -4.97 -25.10
N LEU A 44 -8.24 -4.91 -26.41
CA LEU A 44 -9.04 -4.07 -27.32
C LEU A 44 -10.52 -4.51 -27.34
N LYS A 45 -10.79 -5.82 -27.42
CA LYS A 45 -12.16 -6.37 -27.37
C LYS A 45 -12.83 -6.07 -26.03
N ALA A 46 -12.09 -6.12 -24.91
CA ALA A 46 -12.58 -5.77 -23.59
C ALA A 46 -12.71 -4.24 -23.38
N GLY A 47 -12.29 -3.42 -24.34
CA GLY A 47 -12.29 -1.96 -24.22
C GLY A 47 -11.31 -1.39 -23.19
N LEU A 48 -10.28 -2.16 -22.79
CA LEU A 48 -9.29 -1.76 -21.79
C LEU A 48 -8.21 -0.84 -22.33
N VAL A 49 -7.94 -0.98 -23.62
CA VAL A 49 -6.94 -0.20 -24.32
C VAL A 49 -7.52 0.37 -25.61
N GLU A 50 -6.91 1.41 -26.09
CA GLU A 50 -7.21 1.99 -27.41
C GLU A 50 -5.93 2.14 -28.23
N GLU A 51 -6.07 2.04 -29.57
CA GLU A 51 -4.97 2.30 -30.49
C GLU A 51 -5.01 3.76 -30.97
N LYS A 52 -3.92 4.48 -30.83
CA LYS A 52 -3.73 5.81 -31.39
C LYS A 52 -2.74 5.77 -32.55
N LYS A 53 -3.05 6.54 -33.63
CA LYS A 53 -2.09 6.74 -34.72
C LYS A 53 -0.97 7.64 -34.20
N ASP A 54 0.27 7.26 -34.46
CA ASP A 54 1.41 8.14 -34.20
C ASP A 54 1.44 9.25 -35.25
N ASN A 55 1.22 10.49 -34.83
CA ASN A 55 1.23 11.68 -35.73
C ASN A 55 2.62 12.28 -35.91
N SER A 56 3.69 11.63 -35.40
CA SER A 56 5.06 12.13 -35.56
C SER A 56 5.49 12.13 -37.05
N PRO A 57 6.30 13.11 -37.52
CA PRO A 57 6.78 13.15 -38.87
C PRO A 57 7.87 12.10 -39.12
N ALA A 58 7.49 10.89 -39.55
CA ALA A 58 8.41 9.82 -39.92
C ALA A 58 8.04 9.22 -41.26
N VAL A 59 9.03 8.84 -42.06
CA VAL A 59 8.87 8.18 -43.35
C VAL A 59 8.61 6.67 -43.10
N GLY A 60 7.49 6.14 -43.64
CA GLY A 60 7.13 4.72 -43.54
C GLY A 60 5.81 4.44 -42.80
N ARG A 61 5.42 3.14 -42.78
CA ARG A 61 4.21 2.70 -42.05
C ARG A 61 4.42 2.86 -40.56
N LYS A 62 3.77 3.86 -39.96
CA LYS A 62 3.92 4.17 -38.53
C LYS A 62 3.38 3.05 -37.66
N PRO A 63 4.09 2.65 -36.59
CA PRO A 63 3.57 1.71 -35.62
C PRO A 63 2.39 2.36 -34.88
N ARG A 64 1.33 1.58 -34.63
CA ARG A 64 0.22 2.04 -33.80
C ARG A 64 0.66 1.99 -32.34
N LYS A 65 0.41 3.06 -31.61
CA LYS A 65 0.61 3.11 -30.16
C LYS A 65 -0.65 2.68 -29.45
N VAL A 66 -0.48 1.95 -28.37
CA VAL A 66 -1.55 1.45 -27.49
C VAL A 66 -1.46 2.20 -26.19
N GLN A 67 -2.59 2.62 -25.65
CA GLN A 67 -2.69 3.21 -24.33
C GLN A 67 -3.86 2.62 -23.55
N LEU A 68 -3.77 2.67 -22.21
CA LEU A 68 -4.83 2.25 -21.32
C LEU A 68 -6.01 3.21 -21.38
N ARG A 69 -7.23 2.68 -21.43
CA ARG A 69 -8.44 3.45 -21.18
C ARG A 69 -8.70 3.44 -19.67
N ALA A 70 -8.23 4.48 -19.00
CA ALA A 70 -8.31 4.56 -17.56
C ALA A 70 -9.76 4.45 -17.02
N ASP A 71 -10.73 4.96 -17.75
CA ASP A 71 -12.16 4.98 -17.46
C ASP A 71 -12.91 3.67 -17.78
N ALA A 72 -12.24 2.68 -18.37
CA ALA A 72 -12.87 1.44 -18.80
C ALA A 72 -13.47 0.62 -17.64
N ARG A 73 -12.91 0.73 -16.46
CA ARG A 73 -13.42 0.13 -15.22
C ARG A 73 -13.08 1.03 -14.03
N ARG A 74 -13.87 0.89 -12.99
CA ARG A 74 -13.67 1.57 -11.72
C ARG A 74 -13.28 0.58 -10.63
N ILE A 75 -12.58 1.04 -9.62
CA ILE A 75 -12.09 0.26 -8.49
C ILE A 75 -12.52 0.97 -7.22
N GLY A 76 -13.28 0.29 -6.38
CA GLY A 76 -13.62 0.79 -5.05
C GLY A 76 -12.51 0.47 -4.05
N VAL A 77 -12.20 1.42 -3.17
CA VAL A 77 -11.33 1.20 -2.01
C VAL A 77 -12.02 1.69 -0.76
N LEU A 78 -12.22 0.80 0.20
CA LEU A 78 -12.81 1.08 1.51
C LEU A 78 -11.73 1.08 2.58
N GLU A 79 -11.45 2.22 3.19
CA GLU A 79 -10.56 2.33 4.35
C GLU A 79 -11.39 2.29 5.64
N ILE A 80 -10.99 1.42 6.56
CA ILE A 80 -11.63 1.22 7.86
C ILE A 80 -10.78 1.83 8.96
N ALA A 81 -11.32 2.81 9.69
CA ALA A 81 -10.69 3.42 10.86
C ALA A 81 -11.67 3.43 12.05
N PRO A 82 -11.18 3.65 13.30
CA PRO A 82 -12.01 3.60 14.50
C PRO A 82 -13.21 4.54 14.49
N ASP A 83 -13.03 5.73 13.95
CA ASP A 83 -13.99 6.84 13.95
C ASP A 83 -14.41 7.28 12.55
N ARG A 84 -13.85 6.68 11.50
CA ARG A 84 -14.07 7.11 10.12
C ARG A 84 -14.07 5.92 9.16
N LEU A 85 -14.97 5.95 8.20
CA LEU A 85 -14.94 5.14 6.99
C LEU A 85 -14.71 6.06 5.80
N THR A 86 -13.84 5.66 4.90
CA THR A 86 -13.56 6.39 3.67
C THR A 86 -13.71 5.45 2.49
N TYR A 87 -14.50 5.81 1.52
CA TYR A 87 -14.59 5.10 0.25
C TYR A 87 -14.04 5.99 -0.86
N SER A 88 -13.05 5.47 -1.57
CA SER A 88 -12.43 6.09 -2.73
C SER A 88 -12.80 5.32 -4.00
N ASP A 89 -13.11 6.06 -5.05
CA ASP A 89 -13.44 5.52 -6.36
C ASP A 89 -12.32 5.88 -7.33
N LEU A 90 -11.64 4.85 -7.85
CA LEU A 90 -10.46 4.99 -8.68
C LEU A 90 -10.73 4.47 -10.09
N ASN A 91 -10.00 5.01 -11.07
CA ASN A 91 -9.90 4.46 -12.41
C ASN A 91 -8.81 3.38 -12.51
N LEU A 92 -8.61 2.77 -13.70
CA LEU A 92 -7.58 1.74 -13.92
C LEU A 92 -6.14 2.27 -13.81
N SER A 93 -5.94 3.58 -13.83
CA SER A 93 -4.63 4.22 -13.54
C SER A 93 -4.46 4.54 -12.06
N LEU A 94 -5.39 4.08 -11.20
CA LEU A 94 -5.43 4.34 -9.75
C LEU A 94 -5.52 5.83 -9.39
N GLU A 95 -6.12 6.62 -10.27
CA GLU A 95 -6.41 8.02 -10.02
C GLU A 95 -7.85 8.17 -9.50
N PRO A 96 -8.11 9.11 -8.58
CA PRO A 96 -9.46 9.36 -8.08
C PRO A 96 -10.41 9.81 -9.20
N VAL A 97 -11.58 9.19 -9.28
CA VAL A 97 -12.65 9.57 -10.22
C VAL A 97 -13.53 10.67 -9.63
N SER A 98 -13.69 10.68 -8.32
CA SER A 98 -14.48 11.64 -7.59
C SER A 98 -13.89 11.90 -6.19
N PRO A 99 -14.31 12.95 -5.49
CA PRO A 99 -13.99 13.11 -4.08
C PRO A 99 -14.43 11.88 -3.27
N PRO A 100 -13.66 11.46 -2.24
CA PRO A 100 -14.01 10.29 -1.45
C PRO A 100 -15.30 10.51 -0.66
N LEU A 101 -16.09 9.44 -0.50
CA LEU A 101 -17.18 9.42 0.46
C LEU A 101 -16.58 9.20 1.85
N ILE A 102 -16.94 10.06 2.79
CA ILE A 102 -16.43 9.98 4.16
C ILE A 102 -17.63 9.94 5.12
N ALA A 103 -17.55 9.07 6.12
CA ALA A 103 -18.46 9.05 7.24
C ALA A 103 -17.70 9.01 8.55
N THR A 104 -18.00 9.93 9.44
CA THR A 104 -17.53 9.91 10.83
C THR A 104 -18.53 9.14 11.68
N ARG A 105 -18.02 8.29 12.58
CA ARG A 105 -18.85 7.47 13.44
C ARG A 105 -19.56 8.33 14.49
N PRO A 106 -20.91 8.32 14.54
CA PRO A 106 -21.65 8.99 15.60
C PRO A 106 -21.41 8.32 16.96
N SER A 107 -21.41 9.11 18.02
CA SER A 107 -21.32 8.58 19.39
C SER A 107 -22.49 7.64 19.70
N GLY A 108 -22.22 6.52 20.39
CA GLY A 108 -23.22 5.56 20.80
C GLY A 108 -23.72 4.58 19.73
N VAL A 109 -23.35 4.78 18.46
CA VAL A 109 -23.76 3.86 17.37
C VAL A 109 -22.83 2.64 17.34
N LYS A 110 -23.42 1.42 17.24
CA LYS A 110 -22.66 0.18 17.07
C LYS A 110 -21.91 0.22 15.75
N TYR A 111 -20.62 -0.24 15.78
CA TYR A 111 -19.74 -0.18 14.62
C TYR A 111 -20.32 -0.88 13.39
N ARG A 112 -20.86 -2.08 13.56
CA ARG A 112 -21.48 -2.86 12.48
C ARG A 112 -22.62 -2.10 11.80
N THR A 113 -23.59 -1.58 12.55
CA THR A 113 -24.74 -0.86 12.01
C THR A 113 -24.33 0.40 11.24
N TRP A 114 -23.34 1.13 11.79
CA TRP A 114 -22.81 2.31 11.12
C TRP A 114 -22.09 1.94 9.82
N MET A 115 -21.28 0.88 9.81
CA MET A 115 -20.58 0.41 8.63
C MET A 115 -21.56 -0.08 7.55
N GLU A 116 -22.56 -0.88 7.89
CA GLU A 116 -23.60 -1.34 6.94
C GLU A 116 -24.36 -0.16 6.31
N GLY A 117 -24.72 0.83 7.11
CA GLY A 117 -25.36 2.07 6.62
C GLY A 117 -24.46 2.90 5.71
N PHE A 118 -23.14 2.88 5.92
CA PHE A 118 -22.19 3.52 5.02
C PHE A 118 -22.05 2.75 3.71
N LEU A 119 -21.86 1.43 3.78
CA LEU A 119 -21.71 0.56 2.63
C LEU A 119 -22.89 0.63 1.66
N ALA A 120 -24.12 0.73 2.18
CA ALA A 120 -25.32 0.88 1.35
C ALA A 120 -25.34 2.15 0.47
N ARG A 121 -24.46 3.12 0.75
CA ARG A 121 -24.33 4.36 -0.02
C ARG A 121 -23.27 4.30 -1.11
N ILE A 122 -22.46 3.24 -1.15
CA ILE A 122 -21.38 3.09 -2.14
C ILE A 122 -21.99 2.81 -3.52
N PRO A 123 -21.63 3.61 -4.55
CA PRO A 123 -22.09 3.37 -5.91
C PRO A 123 -21.34 2.19 -6.51
N VAL A 124 -22.04 1.11 -6.83
CA VAL A 124 -21.42 -0.12 -7.35
C VAL A 124 -21.20 -0.16 -8.87
N GLY A 125 -21.94 0.58 -9.64
CA GLY A 125 -21.79 0.78 -11.10
C GLY A 125 -20.82 -0.18 -11.80
N SER A 126 -19.89 0.33 -12.57
CA SER A 126 -18.88 -0.43 -13.35
C SER A 126 -17.65 -0.87 -12.53
N LEU A 127 -17.82 -1.20 -11.24
CA LEU A 127 -16.70 -1.61 -10.38
C LEU A 127 -16.15 -2.99 -10.80
N ALA A 128 -14.83 -3.08 -10.89
CA ALA A 128 -14.12 -4.36 -11.01
C ALA A 128 -14.10 -5.12 -9.66
N GLY A 129 -14.20 -4.41 -8.55
CA GLY A 129 -14.25 -4.93 -7.19
C GLY A 129 -14.02 -3.85 -6.15
N ILE A 130 -14.08 -4.25 -4.87
CA ILE A 130 -13.74 -3.41 -3.72
C ILE A 130 -12.54 -3.99 -2.98
N GLY A 131 -11.46 -3.18 -2.86
CA GLY A 131 -10.36 -3.42 -1.96
C GLY A 131 -10.66 -2.83 -0.59
N VAL A 132 -10.54 -3.63 0.48
CA VAL A 132 -10.75 -3.18 1.85
C VAL A 132 -9.41 -3.07 2.56
N VAL A 133 -9.11 -1.87 3.02
CA VAL A 133 -7.94 -1.57 3.86
C VAL A 133 -8.34 -1.87 5.31
N ALA A 134 -7.83 -2.97 5.85
CA ALA A 134 -8.12 -3.41 7.21
C ALA A 134 -7.11 -2.82 8.20
N PRO A 135 -7.56 -2.33 9.37
CA PRO A 135 -6.66 -1.79 10.39
C PRO A 135 -6.07 -2.91 11.27
N GLY A 136 -5.34 -3.82 10.63
CA GLY A 136 -4.68 -4.97 11.22
C GLY A 136 -4.91 -6.28 10.45
N PRO A 137 -4.29 -7.39 10.90
CA PRO A 137 -4.29 -8.68 10.21
C PRO A 137 -5.70 -9.21 9.92
N TYR A 138 -5.93 -9.60 8.66
CA TYR A 138 -7.16 -10.24 8.22
C TYR A 138 -6.99 -11.76 8.14
N ARG A 139 -7.87 -12.49 8.82
CA ARG A 139 -7.94 -13.95 8.79
C ARG A 139 -9.08 -14.41 7.90
N ARG A 140 -8.72 -14.95 6.74
CA ARG A 140 -9.69 -15.35 5.72
C ARG A 140 -10.58 -16.51 6.18
N GLU A 141 -10.03 -17.47 6.94
CA GLU A 141 -10.76 -18.67 7.39
C GLU A 141 -11.93 -18.32 8.32
N SER A 142 -11.81 -17.25 9.08
CA SER A 142 -12.84 -16.79 10.02
C SER A 142 -13.50 -15.48 9.60
N ASP A 143 -13.17 -14.96 8.42
CA ASP A 143 -13.60 -13.65 7.91
C ASP A 143 -13.53 -12.57 9.01
N SER A 144 -12.38 -12.45 9.66
CA SER A 144 -12.22 -11.56 10.81
C SER A 144 -10.94 -10.74 10.74
N VAL A 145 -11.04 -9.49 11.20
CA VAL A 145 -9.89 -8.58 11.37
C VAL A 145 -9.50 -8.52 12.84
N ILE A 146 -8.22 -8.69 13.12
CA ILE A 146 -7.67 -8.50 14.46
C ILE A 146 -7.19 -7.05 14.55
N SER A 147 -7.88 -6.24 15.34
CA SER A 147 -7.52 -4.84 15.52
C SER A 147 -7.63 -4.42 16.99
N ASN A 148 -6.53 -3.94 17.54
CA ASN A 148 -6.52 -3.34 18.87
C ASN A 148 -7.26 -2.00 18.90
N LEU A 149 -7.33 -1.31 17.75
CA LEU A 149 -8.01 -0.01 17.62
C LEU A 149 -9.54 -0.15 17.53
N ILE A 150 -10.03 -1.29 17.01
CA ILE A 150 -11.46 -1.56 16.82
C ILE A 150 -11.76 -3.00 17.30
N PRO A 151 -11.81 -3.26 18.61
CA PRO A 151 -11.99 -4.62 19.13
C PRO A 151 -13.26 -5.33 18.63
N GLY A 152 -14.33 -4.57 18.37
CA GLY A 152 -15.60 -5.09 17.83
C GLY A 152 -15.53 -5.52 16.36
N LEU A 153 -14.49 -5.14 15.62
CA LEU A 153 -14.33 -5.50 14.19
C LEU A 153 -14.16 -7.01 14.01
N ARG A 154 -13.54 -7.69 14.97
CA ARG A 154 -13.36 -9.16 14.96
C ARG A 154 -14.68 -9.93 14.87
N GLN A 155 -15.81 -9.33 15.30
CA GLN A 155 -17.12 -9.96 15.30
C GLN A 155 -17.92 -9.70 14.02
N ILE A 156 -17.35 -8.93 13.08
CA ILE A 156 -18.00 -8.57 11.83
C ILE A 156 -17.37 -9.42 10.72
N PRO A 157 -18.12 -10.33 10.06
CA PRO A 157 -17.65 -11.05 8.90
C PRO A 157 -17.54 -10.06 7.74
N LEU A 158 -16.34 -9.51 7.55
CA LEU A 158 -16.15 -8.30 6.76
C LEU A 158 -16.30 -8.57 5.25
N GLU A 159 -15.75 -9.69 4.76
CA GLU A 159 -15.91 -10.09 3.35
C GLU A 159 -17.38 -10.34 3.02
N GLU A 160 -18.05 -11.13 3.88
CA GLU A 160 -19.48 -11.44 3.73
C GLU A 160 -20.32 -10.17 3.77
N THR A 161 -20.05 -9.25 4.72
CA THR A 161 -20.79 -7.99 4.88
C THR A 161 -20.67 -7.11 3.62
N VAL A 162 -19.47 -6.90 3.10
CA VAL A 162 -19.25 -6.07 1.91
C VAL A 162 -19.79 -6.75 0.65
N ARG A 163 -19.54 -8.05 0.47
CA ARG A 163 -19.99 -8.83 -0.68
C ARG A 163 -21.51 -8.97 -0.72
N GLY A 164 -22.13 -9.20 0.44
CA GLY A 164 -23.58 -9.37 0.54
C GLY A 164 -24.37 -8.13 0.12
N LEU A 165 -23.80 -6.95 0.30
CA LEU A 165 -24.45 -5.71 -0.11
C LEU A 165 -24.24 -5.38 -1.61
N HIS A 166 -23.13 -5.80 -2.20
CA HIS A 166 -22.73 -5.32 -3.53
C HIS A 166 -22.59 -6.41 -4.60
N HIS A 167 -22.52 -7.68 -4.22
CA HIS A 167 -22.38 -8.84 -5.12
C HIS A 167 -21.18 -8.75 -6.10
N ILE A 168 -20.12 -8.04 -5.69
CA ILE A 168 -18.90 -7.82 -6.49
C ILE A 168 -17.68 -8.45 -5.79
N PRO A 169 -16.58 -8.69 -6.51
CA PRO A 169 -15.35 -9.17 -5.91
C PRO A 169 -14.87 -8.26 -4.78
N VAL A 170 -14.53 -8.86 -3.63
CA VAL A 170 -13.97 -8.16 -2.47
C VAL A 170 -12.61 -8.77 -2.14
N ILE A 171 -11.63 -7.94 -1.87
CA ILE A 171 -10.33 -8.32 -1.34
C ILE A 171 -10.08 -7.50 -0.08
N ILE A 172 -9.71 -8.18 1.00
CA ILE A 172 -9.37 -7.54 2.27
C ILE A 172 -7.91 -7.79 2.54
N ALA A 173 -7.18 -6.74 2.86
CA ALA A 173 -5.79 -6.85 3.28
C ALA A 173 -5.45 -5.78 4.33
N GLU A 174 -4.43 -6.07 5.10
CA GLU A 174 -3.91 -5.18 6.12
C GLU A 174 -3.30 -3.92 5.51
N ASP A 175 -3.48 -2.81 6.18
CA ASP A 175 -3.02 -1.48 5.77
C ASP A 175 -1.52 -1.44 5.45
N VAL A 176 -0.68 -2.01 6.32
CA VAL A 176 0.78 -2.06 6.09
C VAL A 176 1.15 -2.91 4.88
N HIS A 177 0.46 -4.03 4.64
CA HIS A 177 0.68 -4.88 3.48
C HIS A 177 0.34 -4.15 2.19
N LEU A 178 -0.76 -3.42 2.17
CA LEU A 178 -1.18 -2.63 1.01
C LEU A 178 -0.23 -1.48 0.72
N ALA A 179 0.21 -0.76 1.76
CA ALA A 179 1.20 0.29 1.61
C ALA A 179 2.53 -0.24 1.06
N ALA A 180 2.96 -1.41 1.54
CA ALA A 180 4.16 -2.07 1.03
C ALA A 180 4.06 -2.49 -0.43
N LEU A 181 2.89 -3.01 -0.86
CA LEU A 181 2.63 -3.36 -2.26
C LEU A 181 2.70 -2.15 -3.19
N ALA A 182 2.24 -0.99 -2.74
CA ALA A 182 2.32 0.24 -3.52
C ALA A 182 3.76 0.73 -3.73
N GLU A 183 4.68 0.36 -2.85
CA GLU A 183 6.10 0.69 -2.94
C GLU A 183 6.92 -0.37 -3.69
N ALA A 184 6.34 -1.55 -3.91
CA ALA A 184 7.00 -2.60 -4.68
C ALA A 184 7.11 -2.13 -6.13
N GLU A 185 8.31 -1.70 -6.52
CA GLU A 185 8.66 -1.53 -7.92
C GLU A 185 8.62 -2.91 -8.60
N ASP A 186 8.60 -2.94 -9.95
CA ASP A 186 8.69 -4.20 -10.72
C ASP A 186 10.01 -4.96 -10.50
N SER A 187 10.76 -4.60 -9.48
CA SER A 187 11.98 -5.29 -9.08
C SER A 187 11.61 -6.44 -8.16
N GLU A 188 12.12 -7.63 -8.46
CA GLU A 188 11.99 -8.81 -7.58
C GLU A 188 12.82 -8.68 -6.30
N GLN A 189 13.41 -7.51 -6.04
CA GLN A 189 14.31 -7.30 -4.92
C GLN A 189 13.55 -7.29 -3.60
N PRO A 190 14.09 -7.95 -2.58
CA PRO A 190 13.46 -7.99 -1.26
C PRO A 190 13.38 -6.59 -0.63
N LEU A 191 12.22 -6.22 -0.12
CA LEU A 191 12.02 -4.98 0.62
C LEU A 191 11.34 -5.24 1.97
N PHE A 192 11.66 -4.40 2.94
CA PHE A 192 10.96 -4.34 4.22
C PHE A 192 10.30 -2.97 4.35
N TYR A 193 8.98 -2.94 4.45
CA TYR A 193 8.21 -1.72 4.69
C TYR A 193 7.98 -1.56 6.18
N LEU A 194 8.44 -0.47 6.75
CA LEU A 194 8.22 -0.08 8.14
C LEU A 194 7.12 0.97 8.20
N TYR A 195 5.98 0.64 8.79
CA TYR A 195 4.87 1.56 8.96
C TYR A 195 4.84 2.11 10.37
N LEU A 196 5.17 3.38 10.50
CA LEU A 196 5.21 4.12 11.76
C LEU A 196 3.94 4.95 11.90
N SER A 197 3.01 4.49 12.71
CA SER A 197 1.74 5.14 13.00
C SER A 197 1.44 5.08 14.51
N ARG A 198 0.17 5.04 14.90
CA ARG A 198 -0.22 4.82 16.31
C ARG A 198 0.37 3.51 16.86
N GLY A 199 0.37 2.46 16.05
CA GLY A 199 1.20 1.28 16.24
C GLY A 199 2.38 1.27 15.27
N ILE A 200 3.22 0.25 15.36
CA ILE A 200 4.33 -0.01 14.45
C ILE A 200 4.12 -1.36 13.80
N GLY A 201 3.95 -1.36 12.50
CA GLY A 201 3.85 -2.57 11.69
C GLY A 201 5.00 -2.68 10.71
N GLY A 202 5.21 -3.88 10.19
CA GLY A 202 6.15 -4.13 9.10
C GLY A 202 5.57 -5.09 8.08
N ALA A 203 6.02 -4.98 6.84
CA ALA A 203 5.72 -5.94 5.80
C ALA A 203 7.00 -6.28 5.02
N TYR A 204 7.27 -7.56 4.86
CA TYR A 204 8.36 -8.01 4.01
C TYR A 204 7.83 -8.53 2.69
N LEU A 205 8.39 -8.03 1.59
CA LEU A 205 8.08 -8.46 0.24
C LEU A 205 9.31 -9.06 -0.43
N SER A 206 9.10 -10.17 -1.14
CA SER A 206 10.11 -10.77 -2.01
C SER A 206 9.43 -11.22 -3.31
N GLY A 207 9.94 -10.76 -4.45
CA GLY A 207 9.29 -11.01 -5.74
C GLY A 207 7.84 -10.53 -5.80
N ASN A 208 7.54 -9.36 -5.26
CA ASN A 208 6.19 -8.77 -5.14
C ASN A 208 5.19 -9.63 -4.34
N LYS A 209 5.68 -10.54 -3.51
CA LYS A 209 4.86 -11.37 -2.63
C LYS A 209 5.10 -10.99 -1.17
N ILE A 210 4.02 -10.76 -0.45
CA ILE A 210 4.07 -10.50 0.98
C ILE A 210 4.36 -11.80 1.71
N LEU A 211 5.31 -11.78 2.63
CA LEU A 211 5.52 -12.82 3.62
C LEU A 211 4.51 -12.64 4.75
N ALA A 212 3.35 -13.29 4.61
CA ALA A 212 2.29 -13.16 5.63
C ALA A 212 2.54 -13.96 6.92
N GLY A 213 3.36 -15.01 6.84
CA GLY A 213 3.57 -15.92 7.97
C GLY A 213 2.34 -16.78 8.29
N ALA A 214 2.43 -17.54 9.36
CA ALA A 214 1.31 -18.32 9.88
C ALA A 214 0.27 -17.36 10.49
N GLY A 215 -0.95 -17.36 9.96
CA GLY A 215 -2.03 -16.52 10.47
C GLY A 215 -1.94 -15.02 10.14
N GLY A 216 -1.07 -14.63 9.20
CA GLY A 216 -0.98 -13.24 8.73
C GLY A 216 -0.26 -12.27 9.67
N LEU A 217 0.52 -12.78 10.64
CA LEU A 217 1.15 -11.97 11.70
C LEU A 217 2.66 -11.72 11.49
N ALA A 218 3.20 -12.03 10.31
CA ALA A 218 4.58 -11.70 10.02
C ALA A 218 4.74 -10.19 9.84
N GLY A 219 5.76 -9.63 10.47
CA GLY A 219 6.02 -8.19 10.39
C GLY A 219 5.55 -7.37 11.60
N GLU A 220 4.97 -7.98 12.62
CA GLU A 220 4.56 -7.35 13.89
C GLU A 220 5.78 -6.84 14.69
N ILE A 221 6.65 -6.05 14.04
CA ILE A 221 7.92 -5.54 14.61
C ILE A 221 7.68 -4.63 15.82
N GLY A 222 6.54 -3.95 15.88
CA GLY A 222 6.14 -3.12 17.02
C GLY A 222 6.00 -3.90 18.32
N GLN A 223 5.75 -5.22 18.24
CA GLN A 223 5.62 -6.11 19.40
C GLN A 223 6.97 -6.61 19.93
N MET A 224 8.09 -6.29 19.28
CA MET A 224 9.41 -6.69 19.75
C MET A 224 9.71 -6.07 21.11
N ILE A 225 10.12 -6.92 22.08
CA ILE A 225 10.59 -6.47 23.39
C ILE A 225 12.01 -5.94 23.25
N MET A 226 12.20 -4.69 23.59
CA MET A 226 13.50 -4.03 23.56
C MET A 226 14.31 -4.30 24.85
N GLY A 227 15.59 -3.96 24.85
CA GLY A 227 16.48 -4.25 25.99
C GLY A 227 16.09 -3.62 27.31
N ASP A 228 15.17 -2.65 27.32
CA ASP A 228 14.59 -2.03 28.51
C ASP A 228 13.28 -2.71 28.97
N GLY A 229 12.88 -3.79 28.32
CA GLY A 229 11.67 -4.56 28.64
C GLY A 229 10.37 -4.01 28.04
N HIS A 230 10.40 -2.86 27.38
CA HIS A 230 9.24 -2.28 26.72
C HIS A 230 9.11 -2.77 25.26
N ARG A 231 7.89 -2.79 24.74
CA ARG A 231 7.66 -3.03 23.32
C ARG A 231 8.14 -1.82 22.50
N LEU A 232 8.58 -2.08 21.28
CA LEU A 232 9.04 -1.01 20.37
C LEU A 232 7.95 0.05 20.19
N GLU A 233 6.69 -0.34 19.94
CA GLU A 233 5.60 0.60 19.71
C GLU A 233 5.25 1.47 20.94
N GLU A 234 5.49 0.98 22.14
CA GLU A 234 5.26 1.74 23.38
C GLU A 234 6.25 2.90 23.55
N THR A 235 7.39 2.85 22.86
CA THR A 235 8.47 3.81 23.05
C THR A 235 8.73 4.71 21.84
N VAL A 236 8.41 4.27 20.63
CA VAL A 236 8.66 5.03 19.40
C VAL A 236 7.45 5.08 18.45
N GLY A 237 6.31 4.51 18.84
CA GLY A 237 5.05 4.72 18.11
C GLY A 237 4.67 6.21 18.08
N TRP A 238 3.85 6.62 17.12
CA TRP A 238 3.53 8.04 16.89
C TRP A 238 3.10 8.79 18.15
N LEU A 239 2.28 8.17 19.02
CA LEU A 239 1.83 8.82 20.25
C LEU A 239 2.97 9.02 21.26
N ALA A 240 3.80 7.97 21.46
CA ALA A 240 4.94 8.03 22.37
C ALA A 240 6.01 9.00 21.87
N ALA A 241 6.30 8.97 20.58
CA ALA A 241 7.26 9.89 19.95
C ALA A 241 6.81 11.34 20.05
N ARG A 242 5.54 11.61 19.80
CA ARG A 242 4.96 12.95 19.91
C ARG A 242 5.03 13.48 21.33
N GLU A 243 4.68 12.67 22.32
CA GLU A 243 4.78 13.03 23.74
C GLU A 243 6.22 13.32 24.14
N ALA A 244 7.16 12.45 23.74
CA ALA A 244 8.59 12.62 24.00
C ALA A 244 9.17 13.89 23.34
N LEU A 245 8.62 14.29 22.20
CA LEU A 245 8.97 15.54 21.49
C LEU A 245 8.27 16.78 22.06
N GLY A 246 7.54 16.65 23.17
CA GLY A 246 6.87 17.74 23.86
C GLY A 246 5.62 18.28 23.17
N VAL A 247 5.04 17.53 22.24
CA VAL A 247 3.83 17.93 21.54
C VAL A 247 2.61 17.35 22.26
N PRO A 248 1.68 18.21 22.75
CA PRO A 248 0.52 17.75 23.52
C PRO A 248 -0.44 16.89 22.68
N ALA A 249 -1.34 16.20 23.35
CA ALA A 249 -2.39 15.42 22.69
C ALA A 249 -3.36 16.35 21.97
N ILE A 250 -3.12 16.60 20.69
CA ILE A 250 -3.98 17.33 19.78
C ILE A 250 -4.72 16.36 18.85
N LYS A 251 -5.88 16.78 18.36
CA LYS A 251 -6.71 15.90 17.51
C LYS A 251 -6.19 15.76 16.08
N ASN A 252 -5.38 16.72 15.62
CA ASN A 252 -4.94 16.82 14.23
C ASN A 252 -3.45 16.45 14.11
N ASP A 253 -3.15 15.38 13.39
CA ASP A 253 -1.77 14.91 13.17
C ASP A 253 -0.94 15.92 12.34
N ALA A 254 -1.56 16.70 11.45
CA ALA A 254 -0.86 17.71 10.66
C ALA A 254 -0.31 18.84 11.55
N GLU A 255 -1.11 19.30 12.52
CA GLU A 255 -0.65 20.29 13.50
C GLU A 255 0.49 19.73 14.37
N ALA A 256 0.40 18.44 14.75
CA ALA A 256 1.47 17.78 15.50
C ALA A 256 2.77 17.70 14.70
N GLN A 257 2.70 17.39 13.42
CA GLN A 257 3.84 17.34 12.50
C GLN A 257 4.50 18.72 12.37
N GLU A 258 3.71 19.78 12.19
CA GLU A 258 4.21 21.16 12.11
C GLU A 258 4.90 21.60 13.41
N MET A 259 4.32 21.28 14.58
CA MET A 259 4.93 21.57 15.87
C MET A 259 6.26 20.84 16.07
N ILE A 260 6.35 19.57 15.64
CA ILE A 260 7.61 18.80 15.68
C ILE A 260 8.66 19.44 14.79
N LEU A 261 8.33 19.79 13.54
CA LEU A 261 9.26 20.46 12.63
C LEU A 261 9.78 21.77 13.21
N LYS A 262 8.89 22.57 13.80
CA LYS A 262 9.27 23.81 14.48
C LYS A 262 10.22 23.55 15.66
N SER A 263 9.90 22.58 16.52
CA SER A 263 10.73 22.19 17.66
C SER A 263 12.11 21.68 17.24
N LEU A 264 12.19 20.94 16.13
CA LEU A 264 13.46 20.49 15.56
C LEU A 264 14.28 21.66 14.99
N ALA A 265 13.64 22.65 14.35
CA ALA A 265 14.32 23.85 13.83
C ALA A 265 14.84 24.77 14.94
N GLU A 266 14.18 24.82 16.09
CA GLU A 266 14.60 25.57 17.25
C GLU A 266 15.78 24.92 18.00
N GLY A 267 16.08 23.67 17.71
CA GLY A 267 17.21 22.91 18.27
C GLY A 267 16.98 22.44 19.72
N GLN A 268 17.99 21.82 20.31
CA GLN A 268 18.11 21.42 21.71
C GLN A 268 17.43 20.07 22.08
N GLY A 269 16.21 20.06 22.68
CA GLY A 269 15.61 18.85 23.24
C GLY A 269 15.06 17.88 22.20
N ALA A 270 14.44 18.42 21.14
CA ALA A 270 13.79 17.63 20.10
C ALA A 270 14.77 16.79 19.29
N GLU A 271 15.94 17.34 18.93
CA GLU A 271 16.99 16.58 18.23
C GLU A 271 17.51 15.41 19.06
N LYS A 272 17.71 15.61 20.37
CA LYS A 272 18.15 14.56 21.28
C LYS A 272 17.10 13.45 21.36
N THR A 273 15.83 13.82 21.44
CA THR A 273 14.72 12.85 21.45
C THR A 273 14.63 12.09 20.15
N LEU A 274 14.75 12.78 19.00
CA LEU A 274 14.74 12.13 17.69
C LEU A 274 15.89 11.12 17.53
N LYS A 275 17.09 11.45 18.05
CA LYS A 275 18.22 10.50 18.08
C LYS A 275 17.91 9.25 18.88
N VAL A 276 17.19 9.37 20.02
CA VAL A 276 16.76 8.19 20.81
C VAL A 276 15.76 7.34 20.01
N ILE A 277 14.80 7.97 19.34
CA ILE A 277 13.84 7.29 18.47
C ILE A 277 14.58 6.53 17.35
N ILE A 278 15.50 7.20 16.63
CA ILE A 278 16.30 6.61 15.56
C ILE A 278 17.11 5.42 16.08
N ASN A 279 17.77 5.53 17.22
CA ASN A 279 18.55 4.43 17.79
C ASN A 279 17.70 3.21 18.13
N ARG A 280 16.49 3.42 18.69
CA ARG A 280 15.56 2.31 18.99
C ARG A 280 15.05 1.63 17.71
N LEU A 281 14.68 2.43 16.70
CA LEU A 281 14.26 1.90 15.39
C LEU A 281 15.40 1.13 14.71
N ALA A 282 16.62 1.66 14.72
CA ALA A 282 17.78 1.01 14.14
C ALA A 282 18.07 -0.34 14.80
N LYS A 283 17.96 -0.44 16.14
CA LYS A 283 18.12 -1.71 16.86
C LYS A 283 17.06 -2.74 16.44
N ALA A 284 15.79 -2.35 16.38
CA ALA A 284 14.72 -3.25 15.95
C ALA A 284 14.91 -3.69 14.49
N LEU A 285 15.25 -2.74 13.60
CA LEU A 285 15.51 -3.03 12.18
C LEU A 285 16.75 -3.88 11.99
N SER A 286 17.79 -3.77 12.83
CA SER A 286 18.98 -4.65 12.74
C SER A 286 18.61 -6.13 12.92
N HIS A 287 17.66 -6.44 13.79
CA HIS A 287 17.13 -7.80 13.93
C HIS A 287 16.36 -8.24 12.68
N ALA A 288 15.52 -7.36 12.13
CA ALA A 288 14.81 -7.67 10.88
C ALA A 288 15.78 -7.90 9.70
N VAL A 289 16.85 -7.07 9.60
CA VAL A 289 17.88 -7.25 8.57
C VAL A 289 18.62 -8.59 8.74
N CYS A 290 18.96 -8.97 9.95
CA CYS A 290 19.64 -10.25 10.20
C CYS A 290 18.78 -11.47 9.82
N VAL A 291 17.46 -11.37 9.93
CA VAL A 291 16.52 -12.48 9.66
C VAL A 291 16.07 -12.50 8.20
N LEU A 292 15.77 -11.32 7.61
CA LEU A 292 15.07 -11.18 6.33
C LEU A 292 15.99 -10.71 5.20
N ASN A 293 17.10 -10.07 5.53
CA ASN A 293 18.08 -9.50 4.58
C ASN A 293 17.43 -8.71 3.43
N PRO A 294 16.63 -7.66 3.72
CA PRO A 294 16.04 -6.84 2.67
C PRO A 294 17.11 -6.00 1.97
N LYS A 295 16.93 -5.73 0.68
CA LYS A 295 17.75 -4.77 -0.05
C LYS A 295 17.34 -3.33 0.27
N THR A 296 16.05 -3.10 0.48
CA THR A 296 15.51 -1.77 0.75
C THR A 296 14.63 -1.80 1.98
N ILE A 297 14.80 -0.83 2.86
CA ILE A 297 13.87 -0.53 3.95
C ILE A 297 13.14 0.75 3.57
N ILE A 298 11.81 0.70 3.58
CA ILE A 298 10.96 1.85 3.25
C ILE A 298 10.20 2.28 4.50
N ILE A 299 10.27 3.55 4.83
CA ILE A 299 9.60 4.13 6.00
C ILE A 299 8.36 4.86 5.53
N GLY A 300 7.20 4.48 6.05
CA GLY A 300 5.95 5.17 5.80
C GLY A 300 5.15 5.46 7.06
N GLY A 301 4.03 6.15 6.91
CA GLY A 301 3.14 6.49 8.00
C GLY A 301 3.37 7.89 8.56
N ALA A 302 3.19 8.04 9.88
CA ALA A 302 3.18 9.36 10.49
C ALA A 302 4.53 10.09 10.51
N PHE A 303 5.63 9.38 10.23
CA PHE A 303 7.00 9.92 10.23
C PHE A 303 7.52 10.32 8.85
N ASP A 304 6.75 10.10 7.79
CA ASP A 304 7.18 10.41 6.41
C ASP A 304 7.47 11.89 6.17
N PHE A 305 6.85 12.79 6.97
CA PHE A 305 7.07 14.23 6.92
C PHE A 305 8.50 14.67 7.31
N LEU A 306 9.24 13.80 8.02
CA LEU A 306 10.66 14.09 8.38
C LEU A 306 11.61 13.93 7.19
N GLY A 307 11.15 13.37 6.06
CA GLY A 307 11.85 13.35 4.80
C GLY A 307 13.14 12.53 4.78
N SER A 308 14.04 12.89 3.85
CA SER A 308 15.30 12.18 3.61
C SER A 308 16.25 12.25 4.81
N ASP A 309 16.30 13.37 5.53
CA ASP A 309 17.22 13.56 6.67
C ASP A 309 17.00 12.50 7.76
N PHE A 310 15.72 12.15 8.00
CA PHE A 310 15.36 11.10 8.93
C PHE A 310 15.79 9.70 8.41
N SER A 311 15.50 9.39 7.15
CA SER A 311 15.87 8.09 6.58
C SER A 311 17.39 7.91 6.50
N GLU A 312 18.15 8.95 6.17
CA GLU A 312 19.61 8.92 6.14
C GLU A 312 20.22 8.77 7.54
N ALA A 313 19.63 9.46 8.53
CA ALA A 313 20.07 9.31 9.92
C ALA A 313 19.79 7.91 10.46
N LEU A 314 18.62 7.34 10.13
CA LEU A 314 18.26 5.97 10.48
C LEU A 314 19.15 4.94 9.76
N GLU A 315 19.45 5.15 8.47
CA GLU A 315 20.36 4.27 7.72
C GLU A 315 21.77 4.27 8.33
N ARG A 316 22.28 5.43 8.67
CA ARG A 316 23.62 5.61 9.31
C ARG A 316 23.69 4.85 10.64
N GLU A 317 22.69 5.02 11.49
CA GLU A 317 22.63 4.32 12.79
C GLU A 317 22.46 2.82 12.59
N LEU A 318 21.58 2.37 11.69
CA LEU A 318 21.38 0.97 11.37
C LEU A 318 22.66 0.31 10.85
N ARG A 319 23.37 0.95 9.93
CA ARG A 319 24.66 0.46 9.40
C ARG A 319 25.71 0.28 10.49
N SER A 320 25.71 1.12 11.54
CA SER A 320 26.64 1.01 12.67
C SER A 320 26.44 -0.30 13.47
N LEU A 321 25.24 -0.87 13.42
CA LEU A 321 24.84 -2.09 14.15
C LEU A 321 25.01 -3.37 13.32
N LEU A 322 25.25 -3.26 12.01
CA LEU A 322 25.30 -4.40 11.08
C LEU A 322 26.72 -4.84 10.76
N ILE A 323 26.87 -6.13 10.45
CA ILE A 323 28.11 -6.65 9.86
C ILE A 323 28.26 -6.16 8.41
N GLU A 324 29.48 -6.12 7.90
CA GLU A 324 29.81 -5.56 6.59
C GLU A 324 29.01 -6.22 5.45
N ALA A 325 28.80 -7.53 5.53
CA ALA A 325 28.03 -8.28 4.52
C ALA A 325 26.57 -7.82 4.34
N HIS A 326 25.95 -7.24 5.38
CA HIS A 326 24.59 -6.71 5.30
C HIS A 326 24.54 -5.26 4.80
N LYS A 327 25.68 -4.57 4.79
CA LYS A 327 25.71 -3.13 4.46
C LYS A 327 25.75 -2.85 2.96
N SER A 328 26.36 -3.74 2.16
CA SER A 328 26.77 -3.45 0.79
C SER A 328 25.62 -2.90 -0.08
N ASP A 329 24.45 -3.47 0.02
CA ASP A 329 23.31 -3.16 -0.85
C ASP A 329 22.10 -2.58 -0.14
N LEU A 330 22.16 -2.43 1.21
CA LEU A 330 21.05 -1.94 2.00
C LEU A 330 20.82 -0.45 1.77
N GLN A 331 19.58 -0.08 1.48
CA GLN A 331 19.11 1.30 1.34
C GLN A 331 17.94 1.54 2.28
N VAL A 332 17.86 2.75 2.85
CA VAL A 332 16.73 3.20 3.66
C VAL A 332 16.16 4.47 3.03
N ARG A 333 14.88 4.48 2.74
CA ARG A 333 14.19 5.65 2.17
C ARG A 333 12.81 5.84 2.76
N VAL A 334 12.27 7.03 2.65
CA VAL A 334 10.86 7.29 2.94
C VAL A 334 9.96 6.80 1.81
N SER A 335 8.70 6.55 2.14
CA SER A 335 7.66 6.14 1.18
C SER A 335 7.44 7.21 0.12
N GLY A 336 7.44 6.82 -1.14
CA GLY A 336 7.09 7.68 -2.26
C GLY A 336 5.57 7.83 -2.45
N SER A 337 4.81 6.82 -2.02
CA SER A 337 3.34 6.82 -2.12
C SER A 337 2.65 7.57 -0.98
N GLY A 338 3.35 7.80 0.13
CA GLY A 338 2.85 8.53 1.30
C GLY A 338 1.51 7.99 1.80
N LYS A 339 0.60 8.89 2.16
CA LYS A 339 -0.74 8.54 2.67
C LYS A 339 -1.63 7.77 1.67
N ARG A 340 -1.29 7.79 0.37
CA ARG A 340 -2.04 7.08 -0.68
C ARG A 340 -1.62 5.61 -0.83
N GLY A 341 -0.52 5.19 -0.22
CA GLY A 341 0.05 3.86 -0.41
C GLY A 341 -0.96 2.73 -0.21
N MET A 342 -1.74 2.78 0.86
CA MET A 342 -2.76 1.76 1.16
C MET A 342 -3.85 1.70 0.09
N ILE A 343 -4.32 2.86 -0.38
CA ILE A 343 -5.34 2.97 -1.42
C ILE A 343 -4.82 2.41 -2.74
N LEU A 344 -3.58 2.77 -3.09
CA LEU A 344 -2.92 2.29 -4.31
C LEU A 344 -2.72 0.78 -4.27
N GLY A 345 -2.21 0.24 -3.15
CA GLY A 345 -2.02 -1.21 -2.98
C GLY A 345 -3.33 -1.99 -3.05
N ALA A 346 -4.40 -1.48 -2.43
CA ALA A 346 -5.73 -2.09 -2.52
C ALA A 346 -6.25 -2.09 -3.96
N GLY A 347 -6.09 -0.98 -4.67
CA GLY A 347 -6.43 -0.88 -6.08
C GLY A 347 -5.64 -1.84 -6.97
N MET A 348 -4.33 -1.97 -6.74
CA MET A 348 -3.46 -2.92 -7.45
C MET A 348 -3.93 -4.37 -7.25
N MET A 349 -4.29 -4.76 -6.04
CA MET A 349 -4.80 -6.11 -5.76
C MET A 349 -6.12 -6.39 -6.50
N ILE A 350 -7.02 -5.42 -6.57
CA ILE A 350 -8.28 -5.56 -7.32
C ILE A 350 -8.00 -5.68 -8.82
N ILE A 351 -7.13 -4.85 -9.38
CA ILE A 351 -6.74 -4.96 -10.79
C ILE A 351 -6.14 -6.33 -11.07
N ASP A 352 -5.20 -6.78 -10.26
CA ASP A 352 -4.55 -8.07 -10.42
C ASP A 352 -5.55 -9.23 -10.38
N ARG A 353 -6.52 -9.19 -9.46
CA ARG A 353 -7.59 -10.18 -9.37
C ARG A 353 -8.53 -10.14 -10.57
N TRP A 354 -8.90 -8.93 -10.99
CA TRP A 354 -9.80 -8.76 -12.13
C TRP A 354 -9.17 -9.23 -13.44
N LEU A 355 -7.88 -8.99 -13.66
CA LEU A 355 -7.13 -9.50 -14.82
C LEU A 355 -7.06 -11.04 -14.89
N GLU A 356 -7.33 -11.74 -13.78
CA GLU A 356 -7.45 -13.21 -13.74
C GLU A 356 -8.81 -13.73 -14.24
N THR A 357 -9.81 -12.86 -14.35
CA THR A 357 -11.14 -13.20 -14.84
C THR A 357 -11.23 -13.13 -16.38
N ASP A 358 -12.41 -13.37 -16.93
CA ASP A 358 -12.66 -13.26 -18.37
C ASP A 358 -12.81 -11.81 -18.86
N LEU A 359 -12.44 -10.81 -18.05
CA LEU A 359 -12.47 -9.37 -18.37
C LEU A 359 -13.87 -8.87 -18.81
N GLY A 360 -14.94 -9.61 -18.44
CA GLY A 360 -16.31 -9.30 -18.84
C GLY A 360 -16.60 -9.61 -20.32
N LEU A 361 -15.78 -10.45 -20.96
CA LEU A 361 -15.97 -10.85 -22.38
C LEU A 361 -17.02 -11.94 -22.57
N GLY A 362 -17.58 -12.48 -21.47
CA GLY A 362 -18.49 -13.64 -21.47
C GLY A 362 -19.93 -13.34 -21.04
N SER A 363 -20.35 -12.07 -20.99
CA SER A 363 -21.75 -11.70 -20.71
C SER A 363 -22.43 -11.10 -21.90
#